data_41ad074276626984cbb054ef90ae3c1b
#
_entry.id   41ad074276626984cbb054ef90ae3c1b
#
_cell.length_a   1.000
_cell.length_b   1.000
_cell.length_c   1.000
_cell.angle_alpha   90.00
_cell.angle_beta   90.00
_cell.angle_gamma   90.00
#
_symmetry.space_group_name_H-M   'P 1'
#
loop_
_entity.id
_entity.type
_entity.pdbx_description
1 polymer ?
#
loop_
_entity_poly.entity_id
_entity_poly.type
_entity_poly.pdbx_seq_one_letter_code
_entity_poly.pdbx_strand_id
1 'polypeptide(L)'
;LLSITLPLSAKSDLLTKLNTITFIIRTQSLETSLFAEKYLLRFKQPLDHSHPEKGSFSQRVIVAHVGYDRPTLMVTEGYGAARSLNPGYYEELSKLFNTNIIAVEHRYFLESTPKPKDWKYLTAWNSARDLHAIREAFRSIYPGKWIATGISKGGQTAMLYRTYFPDDIDITVPYVAPLCRSVEDGRHEPFLRTVAMPDDRQKVEDFQMEVLKRKAALLPHFKKYCSVRKLQFRAPVEDIYDYTVLEYSFSLWQWGIPVSRIPFLLQTRSCSIIWLLSVHRPIL
;
A
#
# COMPACT_ATOMS: atom_id res chain seq x y z
N LEU A 1 16.44 1.83 54.77
CA LEU A 1 15.68 1.26 53.66
C LEU A 1 14.95 2.42 52.95
N LEU A 2 15.56 2.98 51.87
CA LEU A 2 14.87 3.93 50.99
C LEU A 2 13.94 3.11 50.09
N SER A 3 12.64 3.25 50.27
CA SER A 3 11.63 2.76 49.36
C SER A 3 11.62 3.64 48.10
N ILE A 4 12.19 3.15 46.99
CA ILE A 4 12.06 3.78 45.68
C ILE A 4 10.68 3.37 45.14
N THR A 5 9.69 4.25 45.39
CA THR A 5 8.42 4.17 44.63
C THR A 5 8.66 4.58 43.22
N LEU A 6 8.71 3.62 42.31
CA LEU A 6 8.65 3.89 40.85
C LEU A 6 7.33 4.67 40.61
N PRO A 7 7.39 5.80 39.87
CA PRO A 7 6.16 6.51 39.53
C PRO A 7 5.31 5.59 38.65
N LEU A 8 4.04 5.38 39.08
CA LEU A 8 3.02 4.78 38.23
C LEU A 8 2.93 5.68 36.99
N SER A 9 3.38 5.19 35.83
CA SER A 9 3.29 5.94 34.57
C SER A 9 1.81 6.27 34.36
N ALA A 10 1.46 7.56 34.49
CA ALA A 10 0.13 8.03 34.17
C ALA A 10 -0.19 7.60 32.72
N LYS A 11 -1.34 6.97 32.50
CA LYS A 11 -1.79 6.64 31.15
C LYS A 11 -1.82 7.92 30.33
N SER A 12 -1.31 7.87 29.10
CA SER A 12 -1.34 9.04 28.23
C SER A 12 -2.79 9.47 27.99
N ASP A 13 -3.00 10.78 27.82
CA ASP A 13 -4.32 11.32 27.51
C ASP A 13 -4.86 10.77 26.19
N LEU A 14 -3.99 10.63 25.18
CA LEU A 14 -4.38 10.00 23.91
C LEU A 14 -4.83 8.55 24.10
N LEU A 15 -4.07 7.75 24.85
CA LEU A 15 -4.44 6.36 25.10
C LEU A 15 -5.81 6.27 25.81
N THR A 16 -6.07 7.20 26.72
CA THR A 16 -7.37 7.29 27.41
C THR A 16 -8.49 7.58 26.40
N LYS A 17 -8.30 8.56 25.50
CA LYS A 17 -9.28 8.90 24.46
C LYS A 17 -9.48 7.76 23.46
N LEU A 18 -8.40 7.10 23.02
CA LEU A 18 -8.50 5.94 22.12
C LEU A 18 -9.35 4.82 22.73
N ASN A 19 -9.21 4.58 24.02
CA ASN A 19 -9.98 3.55 24.74
C ASN A 19 -11.47 3.89 24.89
N THR A 20 -11.90 5.12 24.63
CA THR A 20 -13.34 5.48 24.60
C THR A 20 -14.00 5.14 23.27
N ILE A 21 -13.23 4.88 22.22
CA ILE A 21 -13.76 4.52 20.90
C ILE A 21 -14.19 3.05 20.94
N THR A 22 -15.47 2.78 20.94
CA THR A 22 -16.06 1.43 21.06
C THR A 22 -15.66 0.47 19.94
N PHE A 23 -15.29 0.99 18.77
CA PHE A 23 -14.84 0.19 17.64
C PHE A 23 -13.37 -0.25 17.73
N ILE A 24 -12.59 0.30 18.66
CA ILE A 24 -11.21 -0.11 18.90
C ILE A 24 -11.22 -1.30 19.86
N ILE A 25 -10.92 -2.49 19.32
CA ILE A 25 -10.92 -3.73 20.10
C ILE A 25 -9.56 -4.07 20.72
N ARG A 26 -8.50 -3.41 20.28
CA ARG A 26 -7.15 -3.55 20.82
C ARG A 26 -6.30 -2.32 20.48
N THR A 27 -5.53 -1.86 21.45
CA THR A 27 -4.53 -0.79 21.32
C THR A 27 -3.17 -1.32 21.76
N GLN A 28 -2.12 -1.05 20.98
CA GLN A 28 -0.74 -1.41 21.28
C GLN A 28 0.14 -0.18 21.04
N SER A 29 0.95 0.20 22.02
CA SER A 29 1.97 1.24 21.83
C SER A 29 3.05 0.76 20.86
N LEU A 30 3.51 1.66 20.02
CA LEU A 30 4.60 1.46 19.08
C LEU A 30 5.74 2.44 19.40
N GLU A 31 6.95 2.01 19.12
CA GLU A 31 8.11 2.91 19.14
C GLU A 31 8.01 3.95 18.03
N THR A 32 8.45 5.16 18.35
CA THR A 32 8.55 6.27 17.40
C THR A 32 9.70 7.18 17.74
N SER A 33 10.40 7.69 16.73
CA SER A 33 11.45 8.69 16.86
C SER A 33 11.01 10.08 16.38
N LEU A 34 9.79 10.20 15.84
CA LEU A 34 9.33 11.40 15.13
C LEU A 34 8.04 12.00 15.70
N PHE A 35 7.30 11.25 16.51
CA PHE A 35 5.99 11.65 17.04
C PHE A 35 6.00 11.59 18.57
N ALA A 36 5.13 12.32 19.22
CA ALA A 36 4.98 12.27 20.68
C ALA A 36 4.53 10.86 21.13
N GLU A 37 3.60 10.28 20.40
CA GLU A 37 3.06 8.94 20.67
C GLU A 37 2.69 8.25 19.38
N LYS A 38 2.75 6.90 19.38
CA LYS A 38 2.35 6.08 18.24
C LYS A 38 1.66 4.81 18.71
N TYR A 39 0.57 4.45 18.05
CA TYR A 39 -0.25 3.29 18.42
C TYR A 39 -0.64 2.46 17.20
N LEU A 40 -0.62 1.15 17.37
CA LEU A 40 -1.29 0.20 16.49
C LEU A 40 -2.66 -0.12 17.09
N LEU A 41 -3.70 0.08 16.30
CA LEU A 41 -5.07 -0.19 16.68
C LEU A 41 -5.63 -1.36 15.87
N ARG A 42 -6.51 -2.12 16.49
CA ARG A 42 -7.42 -3.05 15.84
C ARG A 42 -8.80 -2.45 15.84
N PHE A 43 -9.27 -2.03 14.68
CA PHE A 43 -10.55 -1.38 14.50
C PHE A 43 -11.56 -2.38 13.93
N LYS A 44 -12.70 -2.53 14.61
CA LYS A 44 -13.77 -3.44 14.19
C LYS A 44 -14.55 -2.79 13.03
N GLN A 45 -14.57 -3.47 11.88
CA GLN A 45 -15.30 -3.03 10.67
C GLN A 45 -16.32 -4.09 10.26
N PRO A 46 -17.50 -3.71 9.76
CA PRO A 46 -18.42 -4.66 9.13
C PRO A 46 -17.80 -5.28 7.87
N LEU A 47 -18.12 -6.53 7.58
CA LEU A 47 -17.83 -7.13 6.28
C LEU A 47 -18.54 -6.35 5.16
N ASP A 48 -19.80 -6.05 5.37
CA ASP A 48 -20.67 -5.29 4.49
C ASP A 48 -21.27 -4.12 5.27
N HIS A 49 -20.90 -2.89 4.92
CA HIS A 49 -21.42 -1.71 5.61
C HIS A 49 -22.92 -1.46 5.36
N SER A 50 -23.48 -2.03 4.27
CA SER A 50 -24.91 -1.98 4.01
C SER A 50 -25.68 -3.03 4.81
N HIS A 51 -25.01 -4.07 5.27
CA HIS A 51 -25.57 -5.20 6.02
C HIS A 51 -24.63 -5.61 7.16
N PRO A 52 -24.51 -4.80 8.23
CA PRO A 52 -23.55 -5.04 9.33
C PRO A 52 -23.77 -6.38 10.06
N GLU A 53 -24.96 -6.92 10.00
CA GLU A 53 -25.34 -8.22 10.61
C GLU A 53 -24.62 -9.42 9.95
N LYS A 54 -24.07 -9.26 8.74
CA LYS A 54 -23.33 -10.32 8.05
C LYS A 54 -21.97 -10.63 8.65
N GLY A 55 -21.56 -9.88 9.68
CA GLY A 55 -20.34 -10.12 10.41
C GLY A 55 -19.35 -8.97 10.32
N SER A 56 -18.20 -9.14 10.96
CA SER A 56 -17.17 -8.11 11.06
C SER A 56 -15.77 -8.69 10.94
N PHE A 57 -14.81 -7.82 10.67
CA PHE A 57 -13.38 -8.15 10.71
C PHE A 57 -12.60 -7.08 11.50
N SER A 58 -11.35 -7.37 11.78
CA SER A 58 -10.44 -6.45 12.45
C SER A 58 -9.55 -5.78 11.41
N GLN A 59 -9.63 -4.45 11.31
CA GLN A 59 -8.79 -3.66 10.44
C GLN A 59 -7.61 -3.06 11.22
N ARG A 60 -6.42 -3.08 10.64
CA ARG A 60 -5.23 -2.43 11.21
C ARG A 60 -5.27 -0.95 10.92
N VAL A 61 -5.10 -0.14 11.97
CA VAL A 61 -4.97 1.31 11.88
C VAL A 61 -3.77 1.74 12.70
N ILE A 62 -2.90 2.58 12.16
CA ILE A 62 -1.76 3.13 12.87
C ILE A 62 -2.01 4.62 13.10
N VAL A 63 -1.91 5.05 14.36
CA VAL A 63 -2.02 6.45 14.75
C VAL A 63 -0.65 6.94 15.20
N ALA A 64 -0.18 8.06 14.63
CA ALA A 64 0.99 8.77 15.10
C ALA A 64 0.57 10.20 15.47
N HIS A 65 0.81 10.58 16.72
CA HIS A 65 0.28 11.79 17.34
C HIS A 65 1.34 12.87 17.49
N VAL A 66 0.99 14.08 17.05
CA VAL A 66 1.76 15.31 17.26
C VAL A 66 1.04 16.21 18.28
N GLY A 67 -0.26 16.39 18.11
CA GLY A 67 -1.07 17.26 18.97
C GLY A 67 -2.53 17.33 18.51
N TYR A 68 -3.43 17.67 19.43
CA TYR A 68 -4.88 17.72 19.15
C TYR A 68 -5.28 18.90 18.27
N ASP A 69 -4.51 19.98 18.33
CA ASP A 69 -4.68 21.21 17.53
C ASP A 69 -4.09 21.11 16.11
N ARG A 70 -3.40 20.02 15.82
CA ARG A 70 -2.74 19.82 14.53
C ARG A 70 -3.68 19.19 13.49
N PRO A 71 -3.47 19.49 12.19
CA PRO A 71 -4.20 18.78 11.14
C PRO A 71 -3.95 17.27 11.22
N THR A 72 -4.85 16.49 10.65
CA THR A 72 -4.73 15.04 10.60
C THR A 72 -4.58 14.58 9.16
N LEU A 73 -3.53 13.82 8.90
CA LEU A 73 -3.26 13.17 7.63
C LEU A 73 -3.78 11.73 7.68
N MET A 74 -4.83 11.45 6.96
CA MET A 74 -5.30 10.08 6.72
C MET A 74 -4.55 9.50 5.53
N VAL A 75 -3.72 8.49 5.79
CA VAL A 75 -3.02 7.74 4.74
C VAL A 75 -3.90 6.55 4.35
N THR A 76 -4.48 6.65 3.14
CA THR A 76 -5.32 5.62 2.57
C THR A 76 -4.43 4.63 1.83
N GLU A 77 -4.14 3.51 2.45
CA GLU A 77 -3.35 2.47 1.81
C GLU A 77 -4.15 1.78 0.68
N GLY A 78 -3.44 1.38 -0.36
CA GLY A 78 -4.03 0.53 -1.40
C GLY A 78 -3.88 -0.95 -1.07
N TYR A 79 -2.94 -1.25 -0.16
CA TYR A 79 -2.49 -2.59 0.21
C TYR A 79 -2.28 -2.68 1.72
N GLY A 80 -1.20 -3.32 2.15
CA GLY A 80 -0.85 -3.43 3.57
C GLY A 80 -0.17 -2.17 4.11
N ALA A 81 -0.37 -1.89 5.40
CA ALA A 81 0.22 -0.75 6.11
C ALA A 81 1.47 -1.13 6.94
N ALA A 82 2.20 -2.18 6.54
CA ALA A 82 3.36 -2.65 7.31
C ALA A 82 4.46 -1.58 7.41
N ARG A 83 4.65 -0.73 6.40
CA ARG A 83 5.61 0.39 6.40
C ARG A 83 5.34 1.37 7.53
N SER A 84 4.06 1.61 7.83
CA SER A 84 3.64 2.55 8.87
C SER A 84 3.98 2.09 10.29
N LEU A 85 4.36 0.82 10.48
CA LEU A 85 4.82 0.29 11.78
C LEU A 85 6.25 0.73 12.12
N ASN A 86 7.06 1.12 11.12
CA ASN A 86 8.46 1.50 11.35
C ASN A 86 8.56 2.70 12.29
N PRO A 87 9.44 2.70 13.31
CA PRO A 87 9.65 3.83 14.23
C PRO A 87 9.97 5.15 13.54
N GLY A 88 10.70 5.11 12.43
CA GLY A 88 11.06 6.28 11.62
C GLY A 88 10.08 6.62 10.50
N TYR A 89 8.89 5.99 10.47
CA TYR A 89 7.90 6.25 9.43
C TYR A 89 7.34 7.67 9.51
N TYR A 90 7.25 8.31 8.36
CA TYR A 90 6.55 9.57 8.13
C TYR A 90 6.02 9.63 6.69
N GLU A 91 5.14 10.57 6.43
CA GLU A 91 4.72 10.99 5.10
C GLU A 91 5.25 12.40 4.81
N GLU A 92 5.50 12.71 3.53
CA GLU A 92 5.98 14.04 3.12
C GLU A 92 5.08 15.15 3.67
N LEU A 93 3.77 15.02 3.46
CA LEU A 93 2.77 15.98 3.94
C LEU A 93 2.76 16.09 5.47
N SER A 94 3.07 15.01 6.19
CA SER A 94 3.12 15.05 7.65
C SER A 94 4.27 15.90 8.17
N LYS A 95 5.41 15.88 7.50
CA LYS A 95 6.55 16.76 7.82
C LYS A 95 6.26 18.21 7.42
N LEU A 96 5.71 18.40 6.21
CA LEU A 96 5.47 19.73 5.67
C LEU A 96 4.46 20.52 6.51
N PHE A 97 3.40 19.87 6.99
CA PHE A 97 2.31 20.51 7.72
C PHE A 97 2.28 20.17 9.22
N ASN A 98 3.23 19.42 9.72
CA ASN A 98 3.29 18.96 11.12
C ASN A 98 1.97 18.33 11.57
N THR A 99 1.52 17.28 10.86
CA THR A 99 0.22 16.66 11.08
C THR A 99 0.31 15.41 11.97
N ASN A 100 -0.78 15.09 12.64
CA ASN A 100 -1.02 13.71 13.07
C ASN A 100 -1.13 12.79 11.85
N ILE A 101 -0.87 11.48 12.01
CA ILE A 101 -1.08 10.48 10.97
C ILE A 101 -2.08 9.43 11.46
N ILE A 102 -3.04 9.09 10.59
CA ILE A 102 -3.88 7.91 10.71
C ILE A 102 -3.67 7.09 9.42
N ALA A 103 -2.83 6.06 9.48
CA ALA A 103 -2.60 5.16 8.35
C ALA A 103 -3.53 3.95 8.45
N VAL A 104 -4.30 3.70 7.40
CA VAL A 104 -5.34 2.68 7.37
C VAL A 104 -4.95 1.57 6.39
N GLU A 105 -4.70 0.37 6.90
CA GLU A 105 -4.49 -0.82 6.07
C GLU A 105 -5.76 -1.12 5.29
N HIS A 106 -5.62 -1.34 3.98
CA HIS A 106 -6.78 -1.64 3.14
C HIS A 106 -7.39 -2.99 3.52
N ARG A 107 -8.75 -3.08 3.53
CA ARG A 107 -9.42 -4.38 3.72
C ARG A 107 -8.89 -5.43 2.76
N TYR A 108 -8.84 -6.70 3.18
CA TYR A 108 -8.30 -7.86 2.45
C TYR A 108 -6.77 -7.90 2.28
N PHE A 109 -6.04 -7.00 2.92
CA PHE A 109 -4.58 -7.07 2.93
C PHE A 109 -4.04 -7.41 4.32
N LEU A 110 -2.96 -8.18 4.32
CA LEU A 110 -2.24 -8.62 5.50
C LEU A 110 -3.18 -9.00 6.67
N GLU A 111 -3.07 -8.30 7.78
CA GLU A 111 -3.85 -8.58 8.97
C GLU A 111 -5.28 -7.98 8.96
N SER A 112 -5.59 -7.16 7.95
CA SER A 112 -6.94 -6.64 7.68
C SER A 112 -7.73 -7.54 6.74
N THR A 113 -7.32 -8.80 6.61
CA THR A 113 -8.03 -9.80 5.80
C THR A 113 -9.12 -10.49 6.62
N PRO A 114 -10.40 -10.40 6.22
CA PRO A 114 -11.51 -11.11 6.88
C PRO A 114 -11.32 -12.62 6.86
N LYS A 115 -11.85 -13.29 7.87
CA LYS A 115 -11.89 -14.75 7.97
C LYS A 115 -13.33 -15.21 8.27
N PRO A 116 -13.96 -16.04 7.41
CA PRO A 116 -13.45 -16.54 6.11
C PRO A 116 -13.30 -15.43 5.07
N LYS A 117 -12.44 -15.64 4.07
CA LYS A 117 -12.29 -14.74 2.92
C LYS A 117 -13.49 -14.89 1.98
N ASP A 118 -14.29 -13.86 1.88
CA ASP A 118 -15.35 -13.76 0.87
C ASP A 118 -15.11 -12.46 0.07
N TRP A 119 -14.60 -12.62 -1.14
CA TRP A 119 -14.17 -11.52 -1.99
C TRP A 119 -15.30 -10.58 -2.44
N LYS A 120 -16.57 -10.98 -2.31
CA LYS A 120 -17.72 -10.14 -2.69
C LYS A 120 -17.81 -8.83 -1.89
N TYR A 121 -17.21 -8.80 -0.68
CA TYR A 121 -17.19 -7.61 0.16
C TYR A 121 -16.00 -6.67 -0.12
N LEU A 122 -15.07 -7.06 -1.00
CA LEU A 122 -13.99 -6.20 -1.47
C LEU A 122 -14.52 -5.28 -2.57
N THR A 123 -15.25 -4.25 -2.17
CA THR A 123 -15.84 -3.25 -3.06
C THR A 123 -15.30 -1.86 -2.76
N ALA A 124 -15.33 -0.95 -3.76
CA ALA A 124 -14.96 0.45 -3.58
C ALA A 124 -15.80 1.12 -2.48
N TRP A 125 -17.11 0.83 -2.45
CA TRP A 125 -18.03 1.32 -1.43
C TRP A 125 -17.62 0.91 -0.03
N ASN A 126 -17.44 -0.39 0.22
CA ASN A 126 -17.05 -0.89 1.53
C ASN A 126 -15.67 -0.33 1.97
N SER A 127 -14.73 -0.18 1.03
CA SER A 127 -13.42 0.41 1.34
C SER A 127 -13.51 1.88 1.72
N ALA A 128 -14.35 2.65 1.05
CA ALA A 128 -14.59 4.05 1.39
C ALA A 128 -15.34 4.19 2.73
N ARG A 129 -16.30 3.29 3.00
CA ARG A 129 -17.05 3.24 4.28
C ARG A 129 -16.15 2.90 5.46
N ASP A 130 -15.11 2.08 5.27
CA ASP A 130 -14.11 1.82 6.33
C ASP A 130 -13.40 3.11 6.75
N LEU A 131 -12.97 3.91 5.77
CA LEU A 131 -12.29 5.18 6.00
C LEU A 131 -13.23 6.19 6.68
N HIS A 132 -14.48 6.27 6.22
CA HIS A 132 -15.51 7.09 6.84
C HIS A 132 -15.73 6.72 8.31
N ALA A 133 -15.89 5.45 8.61
CA ALA A 133 -16.09 4.98 9.99
C ALA A 133 -14.91 5.37 10.91
N ILE A 134 -13.68 5.26 10.40
CA ILE A 134 -12.48 5.69 11.14
C ILE A 134 -12.49 7.21 11.30
N ARG A 135 -12.76 7.98 10.24
CA ARG A 135 -12.84 9.45 10.29
C ARG A 135 -13.84 9.91 11.36
N GLU A 136 -15.03 9.34 11.38
CA GLU A 136 -16.07 9.68 12.35
C GLU A 136 -15.68 9.29 13.80
N ALA A 137 -15.05 8.13 13.98
CA ALA A 137 -14.57 7.69 15.29
C ALA A 137 -13.48 8.61 15.87
N PHE A 138 -12.68 9.23 15.03
CA PHE A 138 -11.60 10.13 15.46
C PHE A 138 -11.97 11.62 15.46
N ARG A 139 -13.17 11.97 15.00
CA ARG A 139 -13.61 13.36 14.84
C ARG A 139 -13.52 14.17 16.14
N SER A 140 -13.86 13.58 17.27
CA SER A 140 -13.81 14.25 18.57
C SER A 140 -12.38 14.36 19.12
N ILE A 141 -11.49 13.46 18.72
CA ILE A 141 -10.07 13.50 19.14
C ILE A 141 -9.31 14.53 18.31
N TYR A 142 -9.56 14.56 16.99
CA TYR A 142 -8.91 15.45 16.05
C TYR A 142 -9.94 16.33 15.31
N PRO A 143 -10.41 17.41 15.94
CA PRO A 143 -11.46 18.27 15.38
C PRO A 143 -10.96 19.19 14.24
N GLY A 144 -9.64 19.28 14.04
CA GLY A 144 -9.01 20.15 13.05
C GLY A 144 -9.21 19.69 11.60
N LYS A 145 -8.42 20.26 10.69
CA LYS A 145 -8.45 19.94 9.26
C LYS A 145 -7.96 18.52 8.99
N TRP A 146 -8.57 17.87 8.00
CA TRP A 146 -8.21 16.53 7.55
C TRP A 146 -7.72 16.54 6.11
N ILE A 147 -6.60 15.85 5.89
CA ILE A 147 -6.00 15.64 4.58
C ILE A 147 -6.01 14.14 4.31
N ALA A 148 -6.53 13.70 3.16
CA ALA A 148 -6.38 12.32 2.71
C ALA A 148 -5.28 12.23 1.67
N THR A 149 -4.41 11.22 1.80
CA THR A 149 -3.34 10.98 0.84
C THR A 149 -3.10 9.48 0.66
N GLY A 150 -2.49 9.13 -0.43
CA GLY A 150 -2.05 7.78 -0.74
C GLY A 150 -1.28 7.73 -2.05
N ILE A 151 -0.52 6.68 -2.25
CA ILE A 151 0.33 6.50 -3.43
C ILE A 151 -0.24 5.37 -4.29
N SER A 152 -0.27 5.54 -5.63
CA SER A 152 -0.72 4.53 -6.59
C SER A 152 -2.16 4.06 -6.26
N LYS A 153 -2.40 2.77 -6.02
CA LYS A 153 -3.70 2.26 -5.56
C LYS A 153 -4.18 2.94 -4.27
N GLY A 154 -3.28 3.34 -3.37
CA GLY A 154 -3.63 4.15 -2.19
C GLY A 154 -4.18 5.52 -2.59
N GLY A 155 -3.56 6.18 -3.58
CA GLY A 155 -4.09 7.42 -4.15
C GLY A 155 -5.45 7.24 -4.82
N GLN A 156 -5.67 6.13 -5.52
CA GLN A 156 -6.99 5.76 -6.05
C GLN A 156 -8.01 5.58 -4.91
N THR A 157 -7.61 4.94 -3.81
CA THR A 157 -8.46 4.80 -2.62
C THR A 157 -8.84 6.17 -2.03
N ALA A 158 -7.89 7.12 -1.98
CA ALA A 158 -8.18 8.50 -1.54
C ALA A 158 -9.19 9.21 -2.44
N MET A 159 -9.07 9.05 -3.77
CA MET A 159 -10.03 9.61 -4.72
C MET A 159 -11.43 8.99 -4.55
N LEU A 160 -11.52 7.66 -4.44
CA LEU A 160 -12.80 6.96 -4.19
C LEU A 160 -13.42 7.42 -2.87
N TYR A 161 -12.62 7.54 -1.81
CA TYR A 161 -13.10 8.02 -0.53
C TYR A 161 -13.68 9.44 -0.65
N ARG A 162 -12.97 10.37 -1.28
CA ARG A 162 -13.47 11.74 -1.53
C ARG A 162 -14.74 11.77 -2.35
N THR A 163 -14.88 10.84 -3.30
CA THR A 163 -16.08 10.78 -4.16
C THR A 163 -17.31 10.32 -3.38
N TYR A 164 -17.17 9.32 -2.51
CA TYR A 164 -18.28 8.80 -1.71
C TYR A 164 -18.59 9.67 -0.48
N PHE A 165 -17.59 10.34 0.11
CA PHE A 165 -17.69 11.13 1.34
C PHE A 165 -17.01 12.50 1.15
N PRO A 166 -17.60 13.39 0.36
CA PRO A 166 -16.98 14.67 -0.02
C PRO A 166 -16.74 15.61 1.17
N ASP A 167 -17.51 15.47 2.26
CA ASP A 167 -17.43 16.36 3.41
C ASP A 167 -16.53 15.85 4.55
N ASP A 168 -16.02 14.64 4.44
CA ASP A 168 -15.16 14.04 5.48
C ASP A 168 -13.77 14.65 5.52
N ILE A 169 -13.27 15.08 4.37
CA ILE A 169 -11.87 15.47 4.16
C ILE A 169 -11.81 16.85 3.52
N ASP A 170 -11.00 17.76 4.09
CA ASP A 170 -10.82 19.11 3.54
C ASP A 170 -10.00 19.09 2.26
N ILE A 171 -8.90 18.32 2.23
CA ILE A 171 -7.94 18.28 1.12
C ILE A 171 -7.62 16.82 0.77
N THR A 172 -7.64 16.49 -0.52
CA THR A 172 -7.21 15.17 -1.02
C THR A 172 -6.01 15.33 -1.93
N VAL A 173 -4.91 14.62 -1.61
CA VAL A 173 -3.65 14.65 -2.35
C VAL A 173 -3.30 13.23 -2.81
N PRO A 174 -3.82 12.79 -3.96
CA PRO A 174 -3.55 11.45 -4.48
C PRO A 174 -2.24 11.46 -5.30
N TYR A 175 -1.19 10.79 -4.81
CA TYR A 175 0.08 10.67 -5.52
C TYR A 175 -0.01 9.57 -6.57
N VAL A 176 0.31 9.88 -7.84
CA VAL A 176 0.37 8.95 -8.97
C VAL A 176 -0.79 7.96 -9.00
N ALA A 177 -1.98 8.45 -8.68
CA ALA A 177 -3.19 7.65 -8.54
C ALA A 177 -3.71 7.22 -9.92
N PRO A 178 -3.88 5.93 -10.21
CA PRO A 178 -4.39 5.50 -11.51
C PRO A 178 -5.88 5.78 -11.62
N LEU A 179 -6.27 6.48 -12.68
CA LEU A 179 -7.67 6.64 -13.08
C LEU A 179 -7.98 5.60 -14.16
N CYS A 180 -8.31 4.38 -13.74
CA CYS A 180 -8.65 3.29 -14.65
C CYS A 180 -10.07 3.47 -15.18
N ARG A 181 -10.24 3.32 -16.49
CA ARG A 181 -11.54 3.44 -17.18
C ARG A 181 -12.23 2.09 -17.30
N SER A 182 -11.44 1.03 -17.46
CA SER A 182 -11.89 -0.35 -17.58
C SER A 182 -10.71 -1.30 -17.32
N VAL A 183 -10.94 -2.60 -17.35
CA VAL A 183 -9.89 -3.63 -17.33
C VAL A 183 -9.00 -3.48 -18.56
N GLU A 184 -9.62 -3.37 -19.75
CA GLU A 184 -8.95 -3.05 -21.01
C GLU A 184 -9.07 -1.53 -21.25
N ASP A 185 -8.14 -0.77 -20.68
CA ASP A 185 -8.19 0.70 -20.73
C ASP A 185 -7.89 1.29 -22.11
N GLY A 186 -7.10 0.58 -22.94
CA GLY A 186 -6.75 0.99 -24.30
C GLY A 186 -5.72 2.12 -24.38
N ARG A 187 -5.16 2.58 -23.26
CA ARG A 187 -4.11 3.62 -23.23
C ARG A 187 -2.69 3.05 -23.10
N HIS A 188 -2.56 1.80 -22.72
CA HIS A 188 -1.29 1.17 -22.42
C HIS A 188 -0.45 0.96 -23.69
N GLU A 189 -1.02 0.36 -24.73
CA GLU A 189 -0.33 0.10 -26.00
C GLU A 189 0.10 1.39 -26.70
N PRO A 190 -0.76 2.42 -26.86
CA PRO A 190 -0.33 3.70 -27.39
C PRO A 190 0.82 4.34 -26.60
N PHE A 191 0.82 4.24 -25.26
CA PHE A 191 1.90 4.72 -24.42
C PHE A 191 3.22 3.98 -24.75
N LEU A 192 3.20 2.64 -24.76
CA LEU A 192 4.40 1.83 -25.05
C LEU A 192 4.96 2.10 -26.46
N ARG A 193 4.10 2.44 -27.43
CA ARG A 193 4.54 2.78 -28.79
C ARG A 193 5.16 4.17 -28.89
N THR A 194 4.96 5.04 -27.94
CA THR A 194 5.38 6.45 -28.02
C THR A 194 6.35 6.87 -26.91
N VAL A 195 6.50 6.10 -25.86
CA VAL A 195 7.41 6.42 -24.75
C VAL A 195 8.87 6.39 -25.21
N ALA A 196 9.68 7.33 -24.74
CA ALA A 196 11.12 7.46 -25.02
C ALA A 196 11.49 7.50 -26.52
N MET A 197 12.73 7.17 -26.88
CA MET A 197 13.21 7.16 -28.27
C MET A 197 12.85 5.83 -28.95
N PRO A 198 12.66 5.84 -30.29
CA PRO A 198 12.34 4.62 -31.05
C PRO A 198 13.35 3.48 -30.82
N ASP A 199 14.66 3.80 -30.86
CA ASP A 199 15.72 2.81 -30.64
C ASP A 199 15.69 2.19 -29.23
N ASP A 200 15.30 2.96 -28.23
CA ASP A 200 15.17 2.46 -26.87
C ASP A 200 13.97 1.52 -26.75
N ARG A 201 12.83 1.85 -27.36
CA ARG A 201 11.68 0.96 -27.43
C ARG A 201 12.03 -0.36 -28.13
N GLN A 202 12.72 -0.28 -29.27
CA GLN A 202 13.13 -1.48 -30.00
C GLN A 202 14.05 -2.38 -29.16
N LYS A 203 15.02 -1.82 -28.44
CA LYS A 203 15.86 -2.61 -27.52
C LYS A 203 15.07 -3.31 -26.41
N VAL A 204 14.05 -2.66 -25.88
CA VAL A 204 13.17 -3.27 -24.87
C VAL A 204 12.38 -4.43 -25.45
N GLU A 205 11.79 -4.22 -26.64
CA GLU A 205 11.02 -5.24 -27.36
C GLU A 205 11.91 -6.44 -27.73
N ASP A 206 13.08 -6.19 -28.32
CA ASP A 206 14.05 -7.23 -28.70
C ASP A 206 14.46 -8.07 -27.47
N PHE A 207 14.68 -7.42 -26.33
CA PHE A 207 14.99 -8.10 -25.07
C PHE A 207 13.85 -8.99 -24.61
N GLN A 208 12.60 -8.47 -24.57
CA GLN A 208 11.42 -9.24 -24.17
C GLN A 208 11.21 -10.46 -25.09
N MET A 209 11.30 -10.24 -26.40
CA MET A 209 11.18 -11.31 -27.42
C MET A 209 12.25 -12.38 -27.26
N GLU A 210 13.49 -11.98 -27.01
CA GLU A 210 14.59 -12.92 -26.81
C GLU A 210 14.42 -13.76 -25.53
N VAL A 211 13.96 -13.12 -24.43
CA VAL A 211 13.67 -13.81 -23.17
C VAL A 211 12.52 -14.81 -23.36
N LEU A 212 11.47 -14.46 -24.10
CA LEU A 212 10.37 -15.38 -24.41
C LEU A 212 10.84 -16.55 -25.30
N LYS A 213 11.60 -16.29 -26.36
CA LYS A 213 12.16 -17.34 -27.26
C LYS A 213 13.01 -18.35 -26.48
N ARG A 214 13.73 -17.89 -25.47
CA ARG A 214 14.58 -18.74 -24.62
C ARG A 214 13.87 -19.30 -23.37
N LYS A 215 12.54 -19.22 -23.30
CA LYS A 215 11.78 -19.66 -22.12
C LYS A 215 12.21 -21.04 -21.63
N ALA A 216 12.35 -22.02 -22.52
CA ALA A 216 12.75 -23.38 -22.13
C ALA A 216 14.07 -23.43 -21.36
N ALA A 217 15.05 -22.60 -21.75
CA ALA A 217 16.36 -22.55 -21.10
C ALA A 217 16.36 -21.66 -19.83
N LEU A 218 15.51 -20.63 -19.77
CA LEU A 218 15.51 -19.63 -18.70
C LEU A 218 14.54 -19.97 -17.57
N LEU A 219 13.44 -20.65 -17.85
CA LEU A 219 12.42 -21.02 -16.86
C LEU A 219 12.97 -21.80 -15.64
N PRO A 220 13.90 -22.75 -15.78
CA PRO A 220 14.48 -23.41 -14.61
C PRO A 220 15.20 -22.45 -13.64
N HIS A 221 15.86 -21.42 -14.16
CA HIS A 221 16.52 -20.39 -13.37
C HIS A 221 15.49 -19.48 -12.67
N PHE A 222 14.41 -19.13 -13.35
CA PHE A 222 13.29 -18.38 -12.77
C PHE A 222 12.63 -19.16 -11.62
N LYS A 223 12.34 -20.45 -11.82
CA LYS A 223 11.83 -21.34 -10.77
C LYS A 223 12.76 -21.39 -9.54
N LYS A 224 14.05 -21.51 -9.78
CA LYS A 224 15.06 -21.48 -8.71
C LYS A 224 15.03 -20.14 -7.94
N TYR A 225 14.98 -19.02 -8.64
CA TYR A 225 14.86 -17.69 -8.02
C TYR A 225 13.61 -17.59 -7.13
N CYS A 226 12.44 -18.00 -7.64
CA CYS A 226 11.18 -17.98 -6.89
C CYS A 226 11.25 -18.87 -5.66
N SER A 227 11.82 -20.07 -5.78
CA SER A 227 11.99 -21.03 -4.68
C SER A 227 12.90 -20.48 -3.56
N VAL A 228 14.06 -19.93 -3.91
CA VAL A 228 14.99 -19.34 -2.93
C VAL A 228 14.35 -18.20 -2.15
N ARG A 229 13.50 -17.41 -2.81
CA ARG A 229 12.76 -16.28 -2.20
C ARG A 229 11.44 -16.69 -1.57
N LYS A 230 11.08 -17.98 -1.61
CA LYS A 230 9.83 -18.52 -1.07
C LYS A 230 8.59 -17.81 -1.63
N LEU A 231 8.65 -17.37 -2.90
CA LEU A 231 7.51 -16.73 -3.57
C LEU A 231 6.42 -17.77 -3.82
N GLN A 232 5.19 -17.37 -3.53
CA GLN A 232 4.00 -18.22 -3.73
C GLN A 232 3.05 -17.54 -4.71
N PHE A 233 2.62 -18.27 -5.73
CA PHE A 233 1.73 -17.78 -6.76
C PHE A 233 0.43 -18.59 -6.78
N ARG A 234 -0.64 -17.98 -7.27
CA ARG A 234 -1.92 -18.64 -7.50
C ARG A 234 -2.06 -19.19 -8.94
N ALA A 235 -1.19 -18.73 -9.83
CA ALA A 235 -1.08 -19.21 -11.19
C ALA A 235 0.14 -20.11 -11.34
N PRO A 236 0.20 -20.97 -12.39
CA PRO A 236 1.39 -21.75 -12.72
C PRO A 236 2.61 -20.84 -12.87
N VAL A 237 3.77 -21.29 -12.41
CA VAL A 237 5.01 -20.48 -12.46
C VAL A 237 5.44 -20.17 -13.89
N GLU A 238 5.04 -20.99 -14.84
CA GLU A 238 5.23 -20.78 -16.27
C GLU A 238 4.47 -19.56 -16.81
N ASP A 239 3.24 -19.35 -16.31
CA ASP A 239 2.43 -18.18 -16.64
C ASP A 239 2.98 -16.93 -15.95
N ILE A 240 3.41 -17.07 -14.70
CA ILE A 240 4.07 -15.97 -13.98
C ILE A 240 5.35 -15.52 -14.69
N TYR A 241 6.11 -16.46 -15.29
CA TYR A 241 7.26 -16.12 -16.12
C TYR A 241 6.86 -15.22 -17.30
N ASP A 242 5.83 -15.61 -18.05
CA ASP A 242 5.35 -14.84 -19.19
C ASP A 242 4.85 -13.46 -18.77
N TYR A 243 4.03 -13.38 -17.71
CA TYR A 243 3.57 -12.10 -17.16
C TYR A 243 4.75 -11.21 -16.71
N THR A 244 5.78 -11.79 -16.09
CA THR A 244 6.97 -11.04 -15.69
C THR A 244 7.70 -10.43 -16.90
N VAL A 245 7.77 -11.18 -18.02
CA VAL A 245 8.37 -10.66 -19.26
C VAL A 245 7.50 -9.56 -19.88
N LEU A 246 6.18 -9.73 -19.91
CA LEU A 246 5.27 -8.72 -20.47
C LEU A 246 5.25 -7.43 -19.62
N GLU A 247 5.31 -7.55 -18.29
CA GLU A 247 5.36 -6.42 -17.37
C GLU A 247 6.67 -5.63 -17.45
N TYR A 248 7.73 -6.22 -17.99
CA TYR A 248 9.08 -5.65 -17.99
C TYR A 248 9.15 -4.24 -18.56
N SER A 249 8.50 -3.97 -19.70
CA SER A 249 8.50 -2.64 -20.32
C SER A 249 7.86 -1.59 -19.42
N PHE A 250 6.74 -1.90 -18.77
CA PHE A 250 6.09 -0.98 -17.83
C PHE A 250 6.97 -0.67 -16.63
N SER A 251 7.53 -1.70 -16.01
CA SER A 251 8.41 -1.54 -14.85
C SER A 251 9.69 -0.77 -15.21
N LEU A 252 10.28 -1.00 -16.38
CA LEU A 252 11.47 -0.29 -16.83
C LEU A 252 11.21 1.22 -16.94
N TRP A 253 10.14 1.60 -17.64
CA TRP A 253 9.79 3.02 -17.81
C TRP A 253 9.34 3.67 -16.51
N GLN A 254 8.54 2.97 -15.70
CA GLN A 254 8.05 3.48 -14.42
C GLN A 254 9.19 3.84 -13.46
N TRP A 255 10.24 3.01 -13.42
CA TRP A 255 11.36 3.22 -12.52
C TRP A 255 12.51 4.02 -13.12
N GLY A 256 12.36 4.50 -14.35
CA GLY A 256 13.39 5.27 -15.04
C GLY A 256 14.71 4.51 -15.21
N ILE A 257 14.63 3.21 -15.45
CA ILE A 257 15.83 2.37 -15.60
C ILE A 257 16.44 2.65 -16.98
N PRO A 258 17.74 3.05 -17.06
CA PRO A 258 18.36 3.32 -18.32
C PRO A 258 18.38 2.10 -19.26
N VAL A 259 17.89 2.25 -20.49
CA VAL A 259 17.87 1.19 -21.49
C VAL A 259 19.27 0.69 -21.85
N SER A 260 20.30 1.53 -21.66
CA SER A 260 21.72 1.13 -21.82
C SER A 260 22.14 0.02 -20.85
N ARG A 261 21.38 -0.23 -19.78
CA ARG A 261 21.63 -1.35 -18.86
C ARG A 261 21.06 -2.68 -19.35
N ILE A 262 20.21 -2.69 -20.38
CA ILE A 262 19.73 -3.94 -20.98
C ILE A 262 20.93 -4.70 -21.55
N PRO A 263 21.16 -5.97 -21.18
CA PRO A 263 22.28 -6.74 -21.70
C PRO A 263 22.19 -6.87 -23.22
N PHE A 264 23.20 -6.43 -23.93
CA PHE A 264 23.25 -6.43 -25.39
C PHE A 264 23.22 -7.84 -26.02
N LEU A 265 23.71 -8.82 -25.28
CA LEU A 265 23.59 -10.24 -25.60
C LEU A 265 23.34 -10.99 -24.29
N LEU A 266 22.40 -11.90 -24.31
CA LEU A 266 22.15 -12.84 -23.22
C LEU A 266 23.30 -13.86 -23.14
N GLN A 267 24.52 -13.38 -22.87
CA GLN A 267 25.74 -14.19 -22.93
C GLN A 267 25.82 -15.25 -21.83
N THR A 268 25.07 -15.07 -20.73
CA THR A 268 24.99 -16.09 -19.70
C THR A 268 23.55 -16.30 -19.24
N ARG A 269 23.16 -17.56 -19.08
CA ARG A 269 21.81 -18.00 -18.67
C ARG A 269 21.32 -17.38 -17.35
N SER A 270 22.22 -16.99 -16.45
CA SER A 270 21.88 -16.38 -15.16
C SER A 270 21.66 -14.88 -15.22
N CYS A 271 22.41 -14.14 -16.05
CA CYS A 271 22.33 -12.66 -16.10
C CYS A 271 20.97 -12.15 -16.57
N SER A 272 20.35 -12.81 -17.54
CA SER A 272 19.08 -12.38 -18.14
C SER A 272 17.92 -12.40 -17.17
N ILE A 273 17.84 -13.43 -16.31
CA ILE A 273 16.77 -13.55 -15.32
C ILE A 273 17.01 -12.64 -14.15
N ILE A 274 18.25 -12.54 -13.67
CA ILE A 274 18.59 -11.60 -12.59
C ILE A 274 18.27 -10.19 -13.03
N TRP A 275 18.53 -9.87 -14.30
CA TRP A 275 18.26 -8.55 -14.86
C TRP A 275 16.77 -8.30 -15.09
N LEU A 276 16.02 -9.26 -15.63
CA LEU A 276 14.55 -9.22 -15.73
C LEU A 276 13.92 -8.94 -14.38
N LEU A 277 14.42 -9.58 -13.32
CA LEU A 277 13.90 -9.47 -11.97
C LEU A 277 14.43 -8.26 -11.19
N SER A 278 15.55 -7.66 -11.59
CA SER A 278 16.10 -6.45 -10.96
C SER A 278 15.26 -5.20 -11.25
N VAL A 279 14.51 -5.21 -12.34
CA VAL A 279 13.58 -4.15 -12.73
C VAL A 279 12.28 -4.23 -11.90
N HIS A 280 11.89 -5.43 -11.50
CA HIS A 280 10.77 -5.65 -10.62
C HIS A 280 11.23 -5.44 -9.18
N ARG A 281 11.23 -4.18 -8.70
CA ARG A 281 11.30 -3.97 -7.24
C ARG A 281 10.11 -4.68 -6.63
N PRO A 282 10.28 -5.44 -5.52
CA PRO A 282 9.20 -6.23 -4.98
C PRO A 282 8.05 -5.33 -4.59
N ILE A 283 6.97 -5.37 -5.36
CA ILE A 283 5.61 -4.98 -4.97
C ILE A 283 5.01 -6.11 -4.12
N LEU A 284 5.87 -6.92 -3.53
CA LEU A 284 5.50 -8.09 -2.73
C LEU A 284 5.80 -7.83 -1.25
#